data_a98c4ab10efd8eb298c54559e02e95f7
#
_entry.id   a98c4ab10efd8eb298c54559e02e95f7
#
_cell.length_a   1.000
_cell.length_b   1.000
_cell.length_c   1.000
_cell.angle_alpha   90.00
_cell.angle_beta   90.00
_cell.angle_gamma   90.00
#
_symmetry.space_group_name_H-M   'P 1'
#
loop_
_entity.id
_entity.type
_entity.pdbx_description
1 polymer ?
#
loop_
_entity_poly.entity_id
_entity_poly.type
_entity_poly.pdbx_seq_one_letter_code
_entity_poly.pdbx_strand_id
1 'polypeptide(L)'
;MSNRLSRQERLIILSQELIKRSGELISLDELAEKYKIARSTISEDLSLIREALEVWGRGEMQSSSGVGGGVRFVPVIGSEEAKNFLHNVKGRLEERGRVLPGGFLYTTDLLTHPGITSKIGEMFATIFNKVS
;
A
#
# COMPACT_ATOMS: atom_id res chain seq x y z
N MET A 1 -2.51 33.25 -3.39
CA MET A 1 -1.24 32.81 -2.76
C MET A 1 -0.83 31.49 -3.35
N SER A 2 0.30 31.45 -4.03
CA SER A 2 0.89 30.20 -4.47
C SER A 2 1.50 29.52 -3.23
N ASN A 3 0.78 28.57 -2.65
CA ASN A 3 1.29 27.78 -1.54
C ASN A 3 2.27 26.75 -2.13
N ARG A 4 3.52 27.15 -2.31
CA ARG A 4 4.56 26.29 -2.81
C ARG A 4 4.92 25.31 -1.71
N LEU A 5 4.58 24.04 -1.89
CA LEU A 5 4.89 22.99 -0.93
C LEU A 5 6.40 22.93 -0.62
N SER A 6 6.75 22.89 0.63
CA SER A 6 8.10 22.58 1.08
C SER A 6 8.48 21.15 0.68
N ARG A 7 9.77 20.81 0.74
CA ARG A 7 10.23 19.45 0.43
C ARG A 7 9.58 18.41 1.34
N GLN A 8 9.48 18.70 2.63
CA GLN A 8 8.88 17.82 3.62
C GLN A 8 7.40 17.56 3.32
N GLU A 9 6.65 18.62 3.02
CA GLU A 9 5.25 18.51 2.64
C GLU A 9 5.06 17.69 1.37
N ARG A 10 5.91 17.90 0.36
CA ARG A 10 5.87 17.10 -0.88
C ARG A 10 6.10 15.61 -0.61
N LEU A 11 7.14 15.27 0.17
CA LEU A 11 7.44 13.88 0.51
C LEU A 11 6.26 13.19 1.21
N ILE A 12 5.61 13.87 2.14
CA ILE A 12 4.44 13.36 2.85
C ILE A 12 3.27 13.13 1.90
N ILE A 13 2.94 14.13 1.08
CA ILE A 13 1.80 14.07 0.15
C ILE A 13 2.02 12.98 -0.91
N LEU A 14 3.20 12.91 -1.50
CA LEU A 14 3.54 11.90 -2.50
C LEU A 14 3.53 10.49 -1.91
N SER A 15 4.06 10.32 -0.70
CA SER A 15 4.01 9.03 0.00
C SER A 15 2.58 8.59 0.26
N GLN A 16 1.73 9.49 0.72
CA GLN A 16 0.30 9.19 0.93
C GLN A 16 -0.42 8.81 -0.37
N GLU A 17 -0.14 9.51 -1.46
CA GLU A 17 -0.74 9.21 -2.76
C GLU A 17 -0.36 7.81 -3.24
N LEU A 18 0.92 7.45 -3.14
CA LEU A 18 1.42 6.13 -3.50
C LEU A 18 0.78 5.02 -2.67
N ILE A 19 0.71 5.20 -1.36
CA ILE A 19 0.13 4.20 -0.44
C ILE A 19 -1.38 4.05 -0.68
N LYS A 20 -2.09 5.16 -0.83
CA LYS A 20 -3.53 5.16 -1.09
C LYS A 20 -3.89 4.47 -2.41
N ARG A 21 -3.03 4.62 -3.42
CA ARG A 21 -3.20 4.03 -4.75
C ARG A 21 -2.26 2.84 -4.96
N SER A 22 -2.03 2.05 -3.92
CA SER A 22 -1.17 0.87 -3.98
C SER A 22 -1.55 -0.07 -5.11
N GLY A 23 -0.55 -0.51 -5.88
CA GLY A 23 -0.73 -1.38 -7.05
C GLY A 23 -1.10 -0.65 -8.34
N GLU A 24 -1.48 0.62 -8.27
CA GLU A 24 -1.81 1.43 -9.45
C GLU A 24 -0.56 2.09 -10.04
N LEU A 25 -0.47 2.10 -11.35
CA LEU A 25 0.57 2.84 -12.06
C LEU A 25 0.20 4.31 -12.15
N ILE A 26 0.97 5.17 -11.50
CA ILE A 26 0.74 6.62 -11.45
C ILE A 26 1.80 7.32 -12.30
N SER A 27 1.37 8.12 -13.29
CA SER A 27 2.33 8.85 -14.13
C SER A 27 2.94 10.04 -13.40
N LEU A 28 4.20 10.35 -13.71
CA LEU A 28 4.86 11.53 -13.14
C LEU A 28 4.20 12.83 -13.61
N ASP A 29 3.66 12.85 -14.81
CA ASP A 29 2.96 14.02 -15.36
C ASP A 29 1.66 14.29 -14.61
N GLU A 30 0.91 13.24 -14.26
CA GLU A 30 -0.27 13.34 -13.40
C GLU A 30 0.06 13.97 -12.04
N LEU A 31 1.11 13.50 -11.38
CA LEU A 31 1.55 14.05 -10.11
C LEU A 31 2.04 15.50 -10.23
N ALA A 32 2.80 15.79 -11.28
CA ALA A 32 3.30 17.12 -11.55
C ALA A 32 2.16 18.13 -11.78
N GLU A 33 1.16 17.75 -12.52
CA GLU A 33 -0.02 18.57 -12.79
C GLU A 33 -0.90 18.76 -11.54
N LYS A 34 -1.17 17.67 -10.84
CA LYS A 34 -2.02 17.66 -9.64
C LYS A 34 -1.47 18.56 -8.52
N TYR A 35 -0.18 18.47 -8.26
CA TYR A 35 0.46 19.20 -7.15
C TYR A 35 1.19 20.48 -7.58
N LYS A 36 1.17 20.80 -8.87
CA LYS A 36 1.88 21.95 -9.44
C LYS A 36 3.39 21.95 -9.13
N ILE A 37 4.00 20.78 -9.27
CA ILE A 37 5.41 20.52 -9.00
C ILE A 37 6.09 20.11 -10.31
N ALA A 38 7.32 20.59 -10.54
CA ALA A 38 8.09 20.20 -11.72
C ALA A 38 8.34 18.68 -11.76
N ARG A 39 8.24 18.07 -12.93
CA ARG A 39 8.45 16.62 -13.12
C ARG A 39 9.81 16.14 -12.59
N SER A 40 10.87 16.91 -12.78
CA SER A 40 12.20 16.61 -12.25
C SER A 40 12.22 16.55 -10.71
N THR A 41 11.53 17.48 -10.07
CA THR A 41 11.38 17.52 -8.62
C THR A 41 10.57 16.31 -8.10
N ILE A 42 9.49 15.95 -8.78
CA ILE A 42 8.73 14.73 -8.50
C ILE A 42 9.64 13.49 -8.58
N SER A 43 10.44 13.39 -9.64
CA SER A 43 11.37 12.26 -9.83
C SER A 43 12.38 12.13 -8.69
N GLU A 44 12.97 13.25 -8.26
CA GLU A 44 13.90 13.28 -7.11
C GLU A 44 13.22 12.88 -5.80
N ASP A 45 12.04 13.44 -5.54
CA ASP A 45 11.27 13.15 -4.32
C ASP A 45 10.84 11.67 -4.29
N LEU A 46 10.42 11.10 -5.42
CA LEU A 46 10.08 9.68 -5.54
C LEU A 46 11.29 8.76 -5.30
N SER A 47 12.47 9.17 -5.72
CA SER A 47 13.71 8.41 -5.44
C SER A 47 14.01 8.33 -3.94
N LEU A 48 13.80 9.42 -3.21
CA LEU A 48 13.96 9.45 -1.76
C LEU A 48 12.92 8.58 -1.04
N ILE A 49 11.67 8.65 -1.49
CA ILE A 49 10.59 7.83 -0.95
C ILE A 49 10.88 6.35 -1.18
N ARG A 50 11.34 5.99 -2.38
CA ARG A 50 11.76 4.62 -2.72
C ARG A 50 12.81 4.12 -1.75
N GLU A 51 13.91 4.87 -1.61
CA GLU A 51 15.01 4.49 -0.74
C GLU A 51 14.52 4.26 0.70
N ALA A 52 13.72 5.16 1.23
CA ALA A 52 13.17 5.05 2.59
C ALA A 52 12.27 3.81 2.75
N LEU A 53 11.38 3.55 1.80
CA LEU A 53 10.45 2.41 1.88
C LEU A 53 11.17 1.07 1.73
N GLU A 54 12.13 0.97 0.82
CA GLU A 54 12.90 -0.25 0.58
C GLU A 54 13.83 -0.57 1.75
N VAL A 55 14.57 0.41 2.26
CA VAL A 55 15.46 0.24 3.42
C VAL A 55 14.71 -0.26 4.66
N TRP A 56 13.51 0.24 4.89
CA TRP A 56 12.70 -0.14 6.03
C TRP A 56 11.75 -1.31 5.76
N GLY A 57 11.83 -1.93 4.58
CA GLY A 57 11.02 -3.10 4.20
C GLY A 57 9.52 -2.83 4.19
N ARG A 58 9.10 -1.60 3.87
CA ARG A 58 7.69 -1.20 3.88
C ARG A 58 6.99 -1.40 2.54
N GLY A 59 7.75 -1.62 1.48
CA GLY A 59 7.22 -1.84 0.15
C GLY A 59 8.28 -1.67 -0.91
N GLU A 60 7.89 -1.94 -2.14
CA GLU A 60 8.71 -1.79 -3.33
C GLU A 60 8.11 -0.74 -4.25
N MET A 61 8.96 0.06 -4.88
CA MET A 61 8.55 1.00 -5.90
C MET A 61 9.04 0.54 -7.26
N GLN A 62 8.11 0.15 -8.11
CA GLN A 62 8.36 -0.25 -9.49
C GLN A 62 8.22 0.96 -10.41
N SER A 63 9.20 1.17 -11.28
CA SER A 63 9.15 2.23 -12.28
C SER A 63 9.00 1.64 -13.68
N SER A 64 8.16 2.27 -14.50
CA SER A 64 8.01 1.98 -15.90
C SER A 64 8.35 3.22 -16.70
N SER A 65 9.19 3.07 -17.74
CA SER A 65 9.58 4.15 -18.64
C SER A 65 8.74 4.14 -19.92
N GLY A 66 8.76 5.25 -20.66
CA GLY A 66 8.10 5.39 -21.95
C GLY A 66 6.71 6.01 -21.88
N VAL A 67 5.98 5.92 -23.00
CA VAL A 67 4.60 6.41 -23.10
C VAL A 67 3.69 5.58 -22.19
N GLY A 68 2.98 6.24 -21.28
CA GLY A 68 2.17 5.57 -20.25
C GLY A 68 2.98 5.02 -19.07
N GLY A 69 4.27 5.39 -18.98
CA GLY A 69 5.12 5.04 -17.84
C GLY A 69 4.78 5.81 -16.58
N GLY A 70 5.31 5.34 -15.46
CA GLY A 70 5.08 5.94 -14.16
C GLY A 70 5.69 5.14 -13.03
N VAL A 71 5.18 5.34 -11.84
CA VAL A 71 5.59 4.60 -10.65
C VAL A 71 4.41 3.85 -10.05
N ARG A 72 4.70 2.70 -9.49
CA ARG A 72 3.73 1.85 -8.77
C ARG A 72 4.33 1.50 -7.42
N PHE A 73 3.57 1.70 -6.36
CA PHE A 73 3.92 1.22 -5.03
C PHE A 73 3.27 -0.13 -4.78
N VAL A 74 4.07 -1.11 -4.37
CA VAL A 74 3.60 -2.44 -3.97
C VAL A 74 3.95 -2.64 -2.49
N PRO A 75 2.97 -2.71 -1.60
CA PRO A 75 3.24 -2.94 -0.18
C PRO A 75 3.82 -4.34 0.04
N VAL A 76 4.77 -4.42 0.96
CA VAL A 76 5.36 -5.70 1.40
C VAL A 76 5.02 -5.89 2.87
N ILE A 77 4.43 -7.02 3.19
CA ILE A 77 4.18 -7.43 4.56
C ILE A 77 5.29 -8.37 5.03
N GLY A 78 5.88 -8.07 6.18
CA GLY A 78 6.90 -8.93 6.79
C GLY A 78 6.30 -10.23 7.33
N SER A 79 7.13 -11.28 7.42
CA SER A 79 6.68 -12.59 7.90
C SER A 79 6.11 -12.55 9.31
N GLU A 80 6.70 -11.78 10.22
CA GLU A 80 6.20 -11.62 11.58
C GLU A 80 4.86 -10.87 11.62
N GLU A 81 4.72 -9.83 10.83
CA GLU A 81 3.46 -9.09 10.71
C GLU A 81 2.35 -9.98 10.15
N ALA A 82 2.66 -10.79 9.14
CA ALA A 82 1.72 -11.76 8.59
C ALA A 82 1.30 -12.83 9.62
N LYS A 83 2.24 -13.37 10.38
CA LYS A 83 1.95 -14.34 11.45
C LYS A 83 1.06 -13.73 12.54
N ASN A 84 1.37 -12.52 12.99
CA ASN A 84 0.58 -11.82 14.00
C ASN A 84 -0.84 -11.53 13.50
N PHE A 85 -0.97 -11.14 12.24
CA PHE A 85 -2.28 -10.94 11.61
C PHE A 85 -3.09 -12.25 11.57
N LEU A 86 -2.48 -13.34 11.09
CA LEU A 86 -3.14 -14.65 11.02
C LEU A 86 -3.53 -15.17 12.40
N HIS A 87 -2.66 -14.99 13.41
CA HIS A 87 -2.98 -15.35 14.80
C HIS A 87 -4.18 -14.56 15.35
N ASN A 88 -4.25 -13.28 15.03
CA ASN A 88 -5.35 -12.41 15.44
C ASN A 88 -6.68 -12.83 14.77
N VAL A 89 -6.65 -13.10 13.46
CA VAL A 89 -7.82 -13.59 12.72
C VAL A 89 -8.28 -14.95 13.27
N LYS A 90 -7.34 -15.87 13.52
CA LYS A 90 -7.64 -17.17 14.14
C LYS A 90 -8.35 -17.00 15.48
N GLY A 91 -7.83 -16.14 16.37
CA GLY A 91 -8.45 -15.86 17.66
C GLY A 91 -9.88 -15.36 17.53
N ARG A 92 -10.14 -14.49 16.56
CA ARG A 92 -11.51 -14.01 16.29
C ARG A 92 -12.44 -15.09 15.73
N LEU A 93 -11.93 -16.00 14.93
CA LEU A 93 -12.71 -17.13 14.41
C LEU A 93 -13.05 -18.17 15.50
N GLU A 94 -12.23 -18.28 16.52
CA GLU A 94 -12.44 -19.18 17.66
C GLU A 94 -13.36 -18.58 18.74
N GLU A 95 -13.80 -17.33 18.60
CA GLU A 95 -14.73 -16.70 19.54
C GLU A 95 -16.05 -17.47 19.63
N ARG A 96 -16.58 -17.59 20.86
CA ARG A 96 -17.87 -18.22 21.11
C ARG A 96 -19.00 -17.49 20.38
N GLY A 97 -19.92 -18.26 19.81
CA GLY A 97 -21.08 -17.72 19.09
C GLY A 97 -20.89 -17.57 17.60
N ARG A 98 -19.69 -17.83 17.06
CA ARG A 98 -19.46 -17.85 15.62
C ARG A 98 -19.88 -19.14 14.93
N VAL A 99 -19.98 -20.22 15.69
CA VAL A 99 -20.47 -21.51 15.19
C VAL A 99 -21.99 -21.51 15.18
N LEU A 100 -22.57 -21.56 14.00
CA LEU A 100 -24.01 -21.64 13.78
C LEU A 100 -24.49 -23.09 13.73
N PRO A 101 -25.80 -23.35 13.93
CA PRO A 101 -26.36 -24.68 13.74
C PRO A 101 -25.98 -25.28 12.39
N GLY A 102 -25.54 -26.55 12.40
CA GLY A 102 -25.05 -27.23 11.20
C GLY A 102 -23.55 -27.08 10.94
N GLY A 103 -22.78 -26.47 11.86
CA GLY A 103 -21.32 -26.33 11.75
C GLY A 103 -20.82 -25.18 10.88
N PHE A 104 -21.72 -24.25 10.49
CA PHE A 104 -21.35 -23.05 9.76
C PHE A 104 -20.71 -22.01 10.66
N LEU A 105 -19.70 -21.29 10.13
CA LEU A 105 -19.06 -20.18 10.84
C LEU A 105 -19.64 -18.83 10.36
N TYR A 106 -19.98 -17.97 11.30
CA TYR A 106 -20.32 -16.58 10.99
C TYR A 106 -19.03 -15.78 10.82
N THR A 107 -18.75 -15.32 9.60
CA THR A 107 -17.53 -14.62 9.23
C THR A 107 -17.75 -13.27 8.55
N THR A 108 -18.99 -12.88 8.30
CA THR A 108 -19.33 -11.67 7.53
C THR A 108 -18.73 -10.41 8.14
N ASP A 109 -18.76 -10.27 9.46
CA ASP A 109 -18.17 -9.15 10.19
C ASP A 109 -16.65 -9.06 10.02
N LEU A 110 -15.96 -10.20 9.94
CA LEU A 110 -14.51 -10.25 9.70
C LEU A 110 -14.17 -9.89 8.25
N LEU A 111 -14.90 -10.46 7.28
CA LEU A 111 -14.65 -10.24 5.86
C LEU A 111 -14.99 -8.82 5.41
N THR A 112 -15.90 -8.15 6.09
CA THR A 112 -16.27 -6.76 5.81
C THR A 112 -15.48 -5.74 6.64
N HIS A 113 -14.66 -6.18 7.58
CA HIS A 113 -13.83 -5.29 8.39
C HIS A 113 -12.68 -4.69 7.55
N PRO A 114 -12.61 -3.35 7.38
CA PRO A 114 -11.64 -2.72 6.49
C PRO A 114 -10.19 -3.07 6.81
N GLY A 115 -9.83 -3.15 8.08
CA GLY A 115 -8.47 -3.50 8.52
C GLY A 115 -8.07 -4.93 8.15
N ILE A 116 -9.00 -5.89 8.17
CA ILE A 116 -8.75 -7.27 7.78
C ILE A 116 -8.66 -7.39 6.26
N THR A 117 -9.58 -6.80 5.53
CA THR A 117 -9.59 -6.84 4.05
C THR A 117 -8.36 -6.18 3.46
N SER A 118 -7.96 -5.01 3.98
CA SER A 118 -6.75 -4.31 3.56
C SER A 118 -5.49 -5.14 3.79
N LYS A 119 -5.36 -5.77 4.96
CA LYS A 119 -4.20 -6.61 5.30
C LYS A 119 -4.12 -7.87 4.42
N ILE A 120 -5.24 -8.48 4.12
CA ILE A 120 -5.32 -9.60 3.16
C ILE A 120 -4.83 -9.14 1.78
N GLY A 121 -5.27 -7.96 1.32
CA GLY A 121 -4.80 -7.37 0.06
C GLY A 121 -3.29 -7.16 0.03
N GLU A 122 -2.69 -6.64 1.12
CA GLU A 122 -1.23 -6.49 1.25
C GLU A 122 -0.49 -7.85 1.18
N MET A 123 -1.03 -8.88 1.82
CA MET A 123 -0.46 -10.24 1.77
C MET A 123 -0.48 -10.81 0.34
N PHE A 124 -1.60 -10.67 -0.37
CA PHE A 124 -1.69 -11.08 -1.76
C PHE A 124 -0.72 -10.32 -2.66
N ALA A 125 -0.65 -9.00 -2.52
CA ALA A 125 0.29 -8.16 -3.28
C ALA A 125 1.74 -8.62 -3.05
N THR A 126 2.12 -8.92 -1.81
CA THR A 126 3.44 -9.44 -1.47
C THR A 126 3.74 -10.77 -2.14
N ILE A 127 2.78 -11.70 -2.15
CA ILE A 127 2.94 -13.02 -2.78
C ILE A 127 3.09 -12.88 -4.29
N PHE A 128 2.20 -12.12 -4.95
CA PHE A 128 2.25 -11.95 -6.40
C PHE A 128 3.50 -11.23 -6.87
N ASN A 129 4.00 -10.27 -6.10
CA ASN A 129 5.24 -9.58 -6.44
C ASN A 129 6.48 -10.48 -6.38
N LYS A 130 6.48 -11.50 -5.52
CA LYS A 130 7.57 -12.48 -5.42
C LYS A 130 7.55 -13.54 -6.53
N VAL A 131 6.41 -13.78 -7.15
CA VAL A 131 6.21 -14.79 -8.20
C VAL A 131 6.41 -14.21 -9.59
N SER A 132 6.32 -12.90 -9.73
CA SER A 132 6.60 -12.18 -10.98
C SER A 132 8.07 -11.86 -11.08
#